data_759254da746c9fb63335d29fa6474b8f
#
_entry.id   759254da746c9fb63335d29fa6474b8f
#
_cell.length_a   1.000
_cell.length_b   1.000
_cell.length_c   1.000
_cell.angle_alpha   90.00
_cell.angle_beta   90.00
_cell.angle_gamma   90.00
#
_symmetry.space_group_name_H-M   'P 1'
#
loop_
_entity.id
_entity.type
_entity.pdbx_description
1 polymer ?
#
loop_
_entity_poly.entity_id
_entity_poly.type
_entity_poly.pdbx_seq_one_letter_code
_entity_poly.pdbx_strand_id
1 'polypeptide(L)'
;MGNAGDNTKDNTTNSKIMSDELYLYSLKKMAALNAKKNESPLTGLYGIKAFFYEANELMKNNSDKKFAVIRMDIYHFKTVNEFCGREEADKLLKYISGLFCDYEGEFCVAGHFRADIFVLCTSFDDKQELIDIVNSIRSRIDQYNIQCKVLPAF
;
A
#
# COMPACT_ATOMS: atom_id res chain seq x y z
N MET A 1 -11.44 -52.56 40.90
CA MET A 1 -10.27 -51.72 40.86
C MET A 1 -10.37 -50.85 39.63
N GLY A 2 -10.84 -49.64 39.84
CA GLY A 2 -11.05 -48.67 38.76
C GLY A 2 -9.75 -47.90 38.46
N ASN A 3 -9.41 -47.84 37.20
CA ASN A 3 -8.29 -47.04 36.71
C ASN A 3 -8.85 -45.65 36.35
N ALA A 4 -8.59 -44.65 37.18
CA ALA A 4 -8.87 -43.25 36.90
C ALA A 4 -7.72 -42.73 36.01
N GLY A 5 -7.94 -42.78 34.70
CA GLY A 5 -7.02 -42.21 33.71
C GLY A 5 -7.02 -40.69 33.75
N ASP A 6 -5.85 -40.18 33.85
CA ASP A 6 -5.39 -38.81 33.89
C ASP A 6 -5.93 -37.94 32.73
N ASN A 7 -6.99 -37.17 33.01
CA ASN A 7 -7.62 -36.22 32.04
C ASN A 7 -7.16 -34.77 32.22
N THR A 8 -6.06 -34.54 32.98
CA THR A 8 -5.61 -33.17 33.33
C THR A 8 -4.60 -32.57 32.35
N LYS A 9 -3.99 -33.35 31.43
CA LYS A 9 -2.99 -32.85 30.49
C LYS A 9 -3.58 -32.22 29.23
N ASP A 10 -4.76 -32.64 28.78
CA ASP A 10 -5.38 -32.12 27.55
C ASP A 10 -5.98 -30.72 27.72
N ASN A 11 -6.50 -30.39 28.90
CA ASN A 11 -7.12 -29.08 29.12
C ASN A 11 -6.13 -27.92 29.21
N THR A 12 -4.90 -28.18 29.69
CA THR A 12 -3.86 -27.13 29.81
C THR A 12 -3.23 -26.79 28.45
N THR A 13 -3.09 -27.80 27.60
CA THR A 13 -2.54 -27.60 26.24
C THR A 13 -3.53 -26.87 25.35
N ASN A 14 -4.81 -27.20 25.39
CA ASN A 14 -5.87 -26.55 24.64
C ASN A 14 -6.09 -25.08 25.08
N SER A 15 -6.01 -24.79 26.39
CA SER A 15 -6.15 -23.42 26.88
C SER A 15 -4.97 -22.53 26.48
N LYS A 16 -3.76 -23.09 26.42
CA LYS A 16 -2.56 -22.38 25.99
C LYS A 16 -2.57 -22.10 24.48
N ILE A 17 -2.98 -23.07 23.67
CA ILE A 17 -3.12 -22.89 22.21
C ILE A 17 -4.17 -21.80 21.90
N MET A 18 -5.32 -21.84 22.59
CA MET A 18 -6.37 -20.82 22.43
C MET A 18 -5.91 -19.42 22.85
N SER A 19 -5.06 -19.31 23.90
CA SER A 19 -4.51 -18.02 24.31
C SER A 19 -3.50 -17.47 23.32
N ASP A 20 -2.70 -18.34 22.71
CA ASP A 20 -1.71 -17.97 21.69
C ASP A 20 -2.38 -17.53 20.37
N GLU A 21 -3.44 -18.22 19.95
CA GLU A 21 -4.26 -17.83 18.79
C GLU A 21 -4.95 -16.47 18.99
N LEU A 22 -5.52 -16.26 20.18
CA LEU A 22 -6.16 -14.97 20.52
C LEU A 22 -5.14 -13.83 20.57
N TYR A 23 -3.95 -14.09 21.09
CA TYR A 23 -2.86 -13.13 21.12
C TYR A 23 -2.39 -12.76 19.70
N LEU A 24 -2.17 -13.77 18.83
CA LEU A 24 -1.84 -13.56 17.42
C LEU A 24 -2.93 -12.79 16.66
N TYR A 25 -4.20 -13.12 16.92
CA TYR A 25 -5.34 -12.39 16.35
C TYR A 25 -5.35 -10.92 16.78
N SER A 26 -5.12 -10.64 18.06
CA SER A 26 -5.07 -9.26 18.57
C SER A 26 -3.88 -8.48 18.02
N LEU A 27 -2.70 -9.11 17.86
CA LEU A 27 -1.54 -8.49 17.22
C LEU A 27 -1.81 -8.13 15.74
N LYS A 28 -2.42 -9.05 14.97
CA LYS A 28 -2.82 -8.81 13.58
C LYS A 28 -3.84 -7.68 13.47
N LYS A 29 -4.82 -7.66 14.38
CA LYS A 29 -5.83 -6.59 14.42
C LYS A 29 -5.22 -5.24 14.78
N MET A 30 -4.29 -5.19 15.73
CA MET A 30 -3.56 -3.96 16.08
C MET A 30 -2.66 -3.49 14.94
N ALA A 31 -1.98 -4.40 14.24
CA ALA A 31 -1.18 -4.08 13.07
C ALA A 31 -2.05 -3.51 11.94
N ALA A 32 -3.21 -4.11 11.65
CA ALA A 32 -4.16 -3.62 10.66
C ALA A 32 -4.73 -2.24 11.02
N LEU A 33 -5.03 -1.99 12.31
CA LEU A 33 -5.49 -0.68 12.79
C LEU A 33 -4.40 0.38 12.69
N ASN A 34 -3.15 0.01 12.98
CA ASN A 34 -1.99 0.91 12.85
C ASN A 34 -1.66 1.20 11.38
N ALA A 35 -1.82 0.22 10.49
CA ALA A 35 -1.68 0.40 9.05
C ALA A 35 -2.69 1.43 8.52
N LYS A 36 -3.98 1.28 8.85
CA LYS A 36 -5.03 2.27 8.49
C LYS A 36 -4.74 3.68 9.00
N LYS A 37 -4.12 3.80 10.19
CA LYS A 37 -3.76 5.08 10.78
C LYS A 37 -2.61 5.78 10.05
N ASN A 38 -1.85 5.05 9.22
CA ASN A 38 -0.71 5.53 8.46
C ASN A 38 -0.97 5.65 6.95
N GLU A 39 -2.25 5.56 6.54
CA GLU A 39 -2.66 5.86 5.17
C GLU A 39 -2.65 7.37 4.90
N SER A 40 -2.36 7.75 3.66
CA SER A 40 -2.52 9.13 3.22
C SER A 40 -4.00 9.51 3.27
N PRO A 41 -4.40 10.55 4.03
CA PRO A 41 -5.82 10.94 4.15
C PRO A 41 -6.43 11.34 2.80
N LEU A 42 -5.60 11.81 1.88
CA LEU A 42 -6.04 12.27 0.56
C LEU A 42 -6.25 11.12 -0.43
N THR A 43 -5.35 10.12 -0.42
CA THR A 43 -5.27 9.08 -1.45
C THR A 43 -5.67 7.69 -0.96
N GLY A 44 -5.70 7.46 0.35
CA GLY A 44 -5.95 6.14 0.94
C GLY A 44 -4.79 5.15 0.79
N LEU A 45 -3.71 5.51 0.09
CA LEU A 45 -2.52 4.68 -0.05
C LEU A 45 -1.67 4.73 1.22
N TYR A 46 -0.85 3.70 1.42
CA TYR A 46 0.04 3.64 2.59
C TYR A 46 1.01 4.83 2.62
N GLY A 47 1.14 5.44 3.80
CA GLY A 47 2.24 6.37 4.08
C GLY A 47 3.58 5.62 4.19
N ILE A 48 4.69 6.37 4.26
CA ILE A 48 6.05 5.81 4.16
C ILE A 48 6.32 4.66 5.14
N LYS A 49 5.93 4.79 6.40
CA LYS A 49 6.19 3.77 7.43
C LYS A 49 5.37 2.50 7.20
N ALA A 50 4.07 2.66 6.90
CA ALA A 50 3.19 1.55 6.63
C ALA A 50 3.59 0.83 5.35
N PHE A 51 3.94 1.55 4.29
CA PHE A 51 4.43 0.97 3.04
C PHE A 51 5.64 0.07 3.27
N PHE A 52 6.66 0.53 3.99
CA PHE A 52 7.85 -0.29 4.24
C PHE A 52 7.55 -1.50 5.12
N TYR A 53 6.64 -1.37 6.08
CA TYR A 53 6.19 -2.50 6.88
C TYR A 53 5.50 -3.56 6.01
N GLU A 54 4.48 -3.17 5.26
CA GLU A 54 3.71 -4.06 4.39
C GLU A 54 4.57 -4.69 3.28
N ALA A 55 5.44 -3.91 2.65
CA ALA A 55 6.37 -4.41 1.65
C ALA A 55 7.36 -5.44 2.23
N ASN A 56 7.88 -5.22 3.43
CA ASN A 56 8.73 -6.18 4.11
C ASN A 56 8.01 -7.48 4.43
N GLU A 57 6.79 -7.40 4.97
CA GLU A 57 5.98 -8.59 5.26
C GLU A 57 5.62 -9.35 3.98
N LEU A 58 5.28 -8.62 2.90
CA LEU A 58 5.04 -9.21 1.60
C LEU A 58 6.25 -10.00 1.07
N MET A 59 7.43 -9.40 1.11
CA MET A 59 8.68 -10.05 0.65
C MET A 59 9.07 -11.24 1.51
N LYS A 60 8.95 -11.15 2.84
CA LYS A 60 9.25 -12.25 3.76
C LYS A 60 8.35 -13.45 3.55
N ASN A 61 7.05 -13.21 3.34
CA ASN A 61 6.07 -14.27 3.16
C ASN A 61 6.12 -14.92 1.77
N ASN A 62 6.86 -14.32 0.83
CA ASN A 62 6.99 -14.78 -0.56
C ASN A 62 8.45 -14.77 -1.00
N SER A 63 9.31 -15.43 -0.25
CA SER A 63 10.76 -15.45 -0.47
C SER A 63 11.19 -16.17 -1.77
N ASP A 64 10.30 -16.91 -2.40
CA ASP A 64 10.46 -17.55 -3.70
C ASP A 64 10.27 -16.59 -4.89
N LYS A 65 9.70 -15.40 -4.66
CA LYS A 65 9.44 -14.39 -5.68
C LYS A 65 10.47 -13.28 -5.70
N LYS A 66 10.65 -12.67 -6.87
CA LYS A 66 11.44 -11.45 -7.03
C LYS A 66 10.52 -10.24 -6.85
N PHE A 67 11.00 -9.24 -6.14
CA PHE A 67 10.28 -7.99 -5.94
C PHE A 67 11.07 -6.80 -6.44
N ALA A 68 10.37 -5.80 -6.95
CA ALA A 68 10.91 -4.50 -7.32
C ALA A 68 10.12 -3.38 -6.65
N VAL A 69 10.80 -2.29 -6.39
CA VAL A 69 10.17 -1.05 -5.94
C VAL A 69 10.25 -0.04 -7.07
N ILE A 70 9.09 0.40 -7.54
CA ILE A 70 8.94 1.45 -8.54
C ILE A 70 8.60 2.73 -7.81
N ARG A 71 9.43 3.77 -7.95
CA ARG A 71 9.16 5.09 -7.44
C ARG A 71 8.81 6.01 -8.60
N MET A 72 7.75 6.79 -8.43
CA MET A 72 7.32 7.79 -9.39
C MET A 72 7.17 9.15 -8.69
N ASP A 73 7.77 10.18 -9.29
CA ASP A 73 7.65 11.57 -8.86
C ASP A 73 6.86 12.34 -9.92
N ILE A 74 5.91 13.17 -9.51
CA ILE A 74 5.18 14.05 -10.40
C ILE A 74 6.05 15.28 -10.68
N TYR A 75 6.57 15.35 -11.91
CA TYR A 75 7.41 16.47 -12.32
C TYR A 75 6.63 17.79 -12.27
N HIS A 76 7.24 18.81 -11.66
CA HIS A 76 6.63 20.14 -11.49
C HIS A 76 5.27 20.17 -10.74
N PHE A 77 5.01 19.24 -9.83
CA PHE A 77 3.77 19.23 -9.05
C PHE A 77 3.51 20.55 -8.32
N LYS A 78 4.57 21.20 -7.82
CA LYS A 78 4.47 22.53 -7.20
C LYS A 78 3.87 23.55 -8.16
N THR A 79 4.28 23.53 -9.42
CA THR A 79 3.75 24.41 -10.48
C THR A 79 2.26 24.14 -10.72
N VAL A 80 1.84 22.85 -10.77
CA VAL A 80 0.42 22.50 -10.87
C VAL A 80 -0.37 23.10 -9.70
N ASN A 81 0.13 22.97 -8.49
CA ASN A 81 -0.50 23.49 -7.29
C ASN A 81 -0.61 25.02 -7.28
N GLU A 82 0.41 25.72 -7.76
CA GLU A 82 0.46 27.19 -7.84
C GLU A 82 -0.45 27.76 -8.94
N PHE A 83 -0.48 27.14 -10.12
CA PHE A 83 -1.20 27.66 -11.30
C PHE A 83 -2.63 27.13 -11.42
N CYS A 84 -2.86 25.86 -11.11
CA CYS A 84 -4.19 25.25 -11.23
C CYS A 84 -4.97 25.24 -9.89
N GLY A 85 -4.27 25.50 -8.81
CA GLY A 85 -4.81 25.53 -7.45
C GLY A 85 -4.81 24.16 -6.78
N ARG A 86 -4.92 24.18 -5.44
CA ARG A 86 -4.84 23.01 -4.59
C ARG A 86 -5.91 21.96 -4.90
N GLU A 87 -7.13 22.40 -5.21
CA GLU A 87 -8.24 21.49 -5.51
C GLU A 87 -7.96 20.62 -6.74
N GLU A 88 -7.44 21.22 -7.82
CA GLU A 88 -7.07 20.49 -9.03
C GLU A 88 -5.84 19.60 -8.80
N ALA A 89 -4.87 20.06 -8.02
CA ALA A 89 -3.72 19.25 -7.62
C ALA A 89 -4.18 18.02 -6.80
N ASP A 90 -5.11 18.18 -5.87
CA ASP A 90 -5.66 17.08 -5.07
C ASP A 90 -6.45 16.08 -5.94
N LYS A 91 -7.19 16.55 -6.96
CA LYS A 91 -7.86 15.68 -7.94
C LYS A 91 -6.86 14.86 -8.74
N LEU A 92 -5.75 15.47 -9.18
CA LEU A 92 -4.67 14.76 -9.87
C LEU A 92 -4.08 13.67 -8.98
N LEU A 93 -3.78 13.97 -7.71
CA LEU A 93 -3.24 12.99 -6.76
C LEU A 93 -4.21 11.82 -6.53
N LYS A 94 -5.51 12.09 -6.40
CA LYS A 94 -6.54 11.06 -6.28
C LYS A 94 -6.64 10.20 -7.55
N TYR A 95 -6.54 10.81 -8.71
CA TYR A 95 -6.52 10.07 -9.98
C TYR A 95 -5.32 9.13 -10.04
N ILE A 96 -4.12 9.63 -9.76
CA ILE A 96 -2.90 8.81 -9.74
C ILE A 96 -3.00 7.70 -8.70
N SER A 97 -3.53 7.98 -7.50
CA SER A 97 -3.71 6.94 -6.48
C SER A 97 -4.62 5.80 -6.97
N GLY A 98 -5.68 6.12 -7.71
CA GLY A 98 -6.54 5.13 -8.35
C GLY A 98 -5.77 4.24 -9.32
N LEU A 99 -4.84 4.81 -10.10
CA LEU A 99 -3.99 4.02 -10.99
C LEU A 99 -3.08 3.05 -10.25
N PHE A 100 -2.56 3.45 -9.08
CA PHE A 100 -1.74 2.58 -8.24
C PHE A 100 -2.57 1.50 -7.54
N CYS A 101 -3.79 1.82 -7.11
CA CYS A 101 -4.71 0.83 -6.54
C CYS A 101 -5.07 -0.28 -7.54
N ASP A 102 -5.09 0.01 -8.85
CA ASP A 102 -5.36 -1.01 -9.88
C ASP A 102 -4.31 -2.15 -9.86
N TYR A 103 -3.12 -1.89 -9.31
CA TYR A 103 -2.04 -2.88 -9.16
C TYR A 103 -1.98 -3.51 -7.77
N GLU A 104 -2.72 -2.98 -6.78
CA GLU A 104 -2.77 -3.61 -5.46
C GLU A 104 -3.37 -5.01 -5.55
N GLY A 105 -2.75 -5.96 -4.85
CA GLY A 105 -3.17 -7.33 -4.88
C GLY A 105 -2.31 -8.22 -3.99
N GLU A 106 -2.38 -9.51 -4.21
CA GLU A 106 -1.68 -10.50 -3.39
C GLU A 106 -0.16 -10.27 -3.32
N PHE A 107 0.44 -9.76 -4.41
CA PHE A 107 1.89 -9.56 -4.52
C PHE A 107 2.29 -8.13 -4.84
N CYS A 108 1.47 -7.17 -4.45
CA CYS A 108 1.70 -5.76 -4.72
C CYS A 108 1.20 -4.87 -3.59
N VAL A 109 2.02 -3.88 -3.21
CA VAL A 109 1.70 -2.85 -2.20
C VAL A 109 1.98 -1.48 -2.79
N ALA A 110 1.04 -0.55 -2.64
CA ALA A 110 1.16 0.83 -3.11
C ALA A 110 1.26 1.83 -1.97
N GLY A 111 2.02 2.91 -2.17
CA GLY A 111 2.21 3.96 -1.19
C GLY A 111 2.24 5.37 -1.80
N HIS A 112 1.86 6.36 -0.99
CA HIS A 112 1.96 7.77 -1.29
C HIS A 112 2.71 8.47 -0.15
N PHE A 113 3.96 8.89 -0.42
CA PHE A 113 4.87 9.32 0.63
C PHE A 113 4.81 10.80 0.96
N ARG A 114 4.76 11.61 -0.07
CA ARG A 114 4.66 13.06 0.01
C ARG A 114 3.75 13.53 -1.10
N ALA A 115 3.54 14.84 -1.21
CA ALA A 115 2.64 15.43 -2.18
C ALA A 115 2.76 14.84 -3.60
N ASP A 116 3.97 14.54 -4.05
CA ASP A 116 4.29 14.18 -5.43
C ASP A 116 4.97 12.80 -5.60
N ILE A 117 5.15 12.03 -4.51
CA ILE A 117 5.89 10.76 -4.54
C ILE A 117 4.95 9.57 -4.33
N PHE A 118 4.81 8.76 -5.37
CA PHE A 118 4.11 7.48 -5.36
C PHE A 118 5.10 6.31 -5.46
N VAL A 119 4.79 5.21 -4.79
CA VAL A 119 5.67 4.03 -4.73
C VAL A 119 4.85 2.77 -4.87
N LEU A 120 5.37 1.81 -5.63
CA LEU A 120 4.78 0.50 -5.83
C LEU A 120 5.84 -0.57 -5.54
N CYS A 121 5.55 -1.49 -4.61
CA CYS A 121 6.33 -2.71 -4.42
C CYS A 121 5.55 -3.85 -5.07
N THR A 122 6.11 -4.50 -6.09
CA THR A 122 5.43 -5.57 -6.83
C THR A 122 6.35 -6.73 -7.12
N SER A 123 5.80 -7.95 -7.14
CA SER A 123 6.52 -9.09 -7.67
C SER A 123 6.62 -8.98 -9.20
N PHE A 124 7.63 -9.61 -9.77
CA PHE A 124 7.84 -9.69 -11.21
C PHE A 124 8.58 -10.97 -11.60
N ASP A 125 8.30 -11.46 -12.78
CA ASP A 125 9.01 -12.59 -13.38
C ASP A 125 10.12 -12.10 -14.32
N ASP A 126 9.84 -11.09 -15.13
CA ASP A 126 10.82 -10.46 -16.01
C ASP A 126 10.77 -8.92 -15.98
N LYS A 127 11.82 -8.29 -16.54
CA LYS A 127 11.93 -6.83 -16.55
C LYS A 127 10.88 -6.15 -17.43
N GLN A 128 10.35 -6.86 -18.44
CA GLN A 128 9.37 -6.27 -19.34
C GLN A 128 8.07 -5.97 -18.61
N GLU A 129 7.65 -6.83 -17.67
CA GLU A 129 6.48 -6.56 -16.83
C GLU A 129 6.61 -5.24 -16.07
N LEU A 130 7.78 -4.94 -15.49
CA LEU A 130 8.01 -3.68 -14.78
C LEU A 130 7.96 -2.48 -15.74
N ILE A 131 8.52 -2.61 -16.92
CA ILE A 131 8.48 -1.57 -17.96
C ILE A 131 7.03 -1.33 -18.40
N ASP A 132 6.26 -2.38 -18.58
CA ASP A 132 4.85 -2.31 -19.00
C ASP A 132 3.99 -1.64 -17.93
N ILE A 133 4.20 -1.94 -16.64
CA ILE A 133 3.55 -1.26 -15.52
C ILE A 133 3.86 0.24 -15.56
N VAL A 134 5.13 0.62 -15.65
CA VAL A 134 5.55 2.03 -15.69
C VAL A 134 4.94 2.76 -16.89
N ASN A 135 5.00 2.16 -18.08
CA ASN A 135 4.47 2.75 -19.31
C ASN A 135 2.95 2.88 -19.26
N SER A 136 2.25 1.89 -18.71
CA SER A 136 0.79 1.93 -18.52
C SER A 136 0.37 3.07 -17.59
N ILE A 137 1.01 3.19 -16.44
CA ILE A 137 0.70 4.27 -15.48
C ILE A 137 1.00 5.63 -16.11
N ARG A 138 2.18 5.78 -16.74
CA ARG A 138 2.60 7.02 -17.38
C ARG A 138 1.63 7.44 -18.48
N SER A 139 1.27 6.55 -19.39
CA SER A 139 0.34 6.83 -20.48
C SER A 139 -1.03 7.28 -19.97
N ARG A 140 -1.53 6.69 -18.89
CA ARG A 140 -2.80 7.10 -18.27
C ARG A 140 -2.70 8.46 -17.59
N ILE A 141 -1.57 8.77 -16.96
CA ILE A 141 -1.33 10.11 -16.38
C ILE A 141 -1.25 11.17 -17.48
N ASP A 142 -0.56 10.90 -18.58
CA ASP A 142 -0.45 11.81 -19.72
C ASP A 142 -1.80 12.13 -20.38
N GLN A 143 -2.79 11.25 -20.23
CA GLN A 143 -4.17 11.46 -20.69
C GLN A 143 -5.03 12.28 -19.72
N TYR A 144 -4.56 12.50 -18.49
CA TYR A 144 -5.31 13.27 -17.50
C TYR A 144 -5.35 14.76 -17.87
N ASN A 145 -6.56 15.29 -18.04
CA ASN A 145 -6.76 16.69 -18.40
C ASN A 145 -6.91 17.56 -17.15
N ILE A 146 -5.84 18.26 -16.78
CA ILE A 146 -5.82 19.18 -15.65
C ILE A 146 -6.61 20.44 -16.03
N GLN A 147 -7.62 20.79 -15.22
CA GLN A 147 -8.39 22.01 -15.38
C GLN A 147 -7.69 23.20 -14.69
N CYS A 148 -6.78 23.86 -15.40
CA CYS A 148 -6.20 25.10 -14.90
C CYS A 148 -7.15 26.27 -15.19
N LYS A 149 -7.46 27.05 -14.18
CA LYS A 149 -8.11 28.34 -14.39
C LYS A 149 -7.13 29.24 -15.17
N VAL A 150 -7.43 29.47 -16.43
CA VAL A 150 -6.68 30.48 -17.22
C VAL A 150 -6.93 31.81 -16.52
N LEU A 151 -5.91 32.39 -15.90
CA LEU A 151 -5.99 33.77 -15.44
C LEU A 151 -6.27 34.64 -16.67
N PRO A 152 -7.25 35.54 -16.64
CA PRO A 152 -7.47 36.45 -17.74
C PRO A 152 -6.16 37.19 -17.98
N ALA A 153 -5.66 37.17 -19.22
CA ALA A 153 -4.52 37.94 -19.61
C ALA A 153 -4.87 39.42 -19.34
N PHE A 154 -4.08 40.03 -18.47
CA PHE A 154 -4.14 41.48 -18.25
C PHE A 154 -3.42 42.20 -19.37
#